data_057a25300aa0135ab756577a39a0829f
#
_entry.id   057a25300aa0135ab756577a39a0829f
#
_cell.length_a   1.000
_cell.length_b   1.000
_cell.length_c   1.000
_cell.angle_alpha   90.00
_cell.angle_beta   90.00
_cell.angle_gamma   90.00
#
_symmetry.space_group_name_H-M   'P 1'
#
loop_
_entity.id
_entity.type
_entity.pdbx_description
1 polymer ?
#
loop_
_entity_poly.entity_id
_entity_poly.type
_entity_poly.pdbx_seq_one_letter_code
_entity_poly.pdbx_strand_id
1 'polypeptide(L)'
;MSFIFRAYHAMARQRSMSTKTGLPTAAVYVFVNMLRKLRDDFSPAYLAAVFDVAAKTFRDTQAEAITKVRKFDIKTQTFTEIEYKGYKANRAAMPEDLAQQVPYIRRALEAYRIPILELAGFEADDVIGTLARKAAADNYCVYVVSSDKDMMQLVNDDVQILNPPKDNLICDAAKVEEILGVPPDRVIDIMALRGDSIDNIPGAPGIGEKGSVEIIKRFGTVEEALGRAAEVKRKPTASRC
;
A
#
# COMPACT_ATOMS: atom_id res chain seq x y z
N MET A 1 -9.24 -0.93 2.42
CA MET A 1 -9.78 0.13 1.52
C MET A 1 -9.29 0.05 0.08
N SER A 2 -8.05 -0.35 -0.23
CA SER A 2 -7.50 -0.43 -1.60
C SER A 2 -8.38 -1.25 -2.58
N PHE A 3 -8.92 -2.37 -2.13
CA PHE A 3 -9.80 -3.25 -2.94
C PHE A 3 -11.13 -2.56 -3.31
N ILE A 4 -11.69 -1.76 -2.41
CA ILE A 4 -12.94 -1.00 -2.63
C ILE A 4 -12.70 0.15 -3.62
N PHE A 5 -11.65 0.95 -3.41
CA PHE A 5 -11.29 2.02 -4.35
C PHE A 5 -11.04 1.50 -5.76
N ARG A 6 -10.43 0.31 -5.86
CA ARG A 6 -10.24 -0.33 -7.13
C ARG A 6 -11.56 -0.75 -7.79
N ALA A 7 -12.48 -1.35 -7.03
CA ALA A 7 -13.80 -1.69 -7.55
C ALA A 7 -14.53 -0.44 -8.07
N TYR A 8 -14.38 0.68 -7.36
CA TYR A 8 -14.90 1.97 -7.77
C TYR A 8 -14.29 2.46 -9.08
N HIS A 9 -12.95 2.51 -9.17
CA HIS A 9 -12.25 3.01 -10.35
C HIS A 9 -12.38 2.10 -11.58
N ALA A 10 -12.61 0.81 -11.41
CA ALA A 10 -12.84 -0.12 -12.51
C ALA A 10 -14.06 0.27 -13.35
N MET A 11 -15.06 0.90 -12.73
CA MET A 11 -16.31 1.31 -13.40
C MET A 11 -16.39 2.81 -13.67
N ALA A 12 -15.50 3.63 -13.11
CA ALA A 12 -15.53 5.09 -13.28
C ALA A 12 -15.46 5.56 -14.76
N ARG A 13 -14.97 4.69 -15.66
CA ARG A 13 -14.91 4.93 -17.11
C ARG A 13 -16.05 4.30 -17.89
N GLN A 14 -16.92 3.53 -17.24
CA GLN A 14 -18.08 2.87 -17.85
C GLN A 14 -19.36 3.47 -17.25
N ARG A 15 -20.52 3.07 -17.79
CA ARG A 15 -21.83 3.63 -17.41
C ARG A 15 -22.02 3.73 -15.89
N SER A 16 -22.53 4.88 -15.42
CA SER A 16 -22.99 5.05 -14.04
C SER A 16 -24.08 4.01 -13.74
N MET A 17 -23.78 3.04 -12.87
CA MET A 17 -24.78 2.09 -12.39
C MET A 17 -25.41 2.66 -11.12
N SER A 18 -26.73 2.76 -11.12
CA SER A 18 -27.50 3.21 -9.96
C SER A 18 -28.82 2.44 -9.84
N THR A 19 -29.39 2.45 -8.65
CA THR A 19 -30.76 1.99 -8.43
C THR A 19 -31.76 2.94 -9.10
N LYS A 20 -33.03 2.54 -9.16
CA LYS A 20 -34.12 3.41 -9.61
C LYS A 20 -34.27 4.68 -8.75
N THR A 21 -33.80 4.65 -7.52
CA THR A 21 -33.82 5.76 -6.56
C THR A 21 -32.54 6.65 -6.63
N GLY A 22 -31.63 6.36 -7.57
CA GLY A 22 -30.42 7.14 -7.78
C GLY A 22 -29.20 6.74 -6.93
N LEU A 23 -29.32 5.70 -6.07
CA LEU A 23 -28.18 5.23 -5.28
C LEU A 23 -27.13 4.58 -6.19
N PRO A 24 -25.86 5.02 -6.15
CA PRO A 24 -24.79 4.43 -6.95
C PRO A 24 -24.50 2.99 -6.48
N THR A 25 -24.27 2.07 -7.43
CA THR A 25 -24.08 0.63 -7.15
C THR A 25 -22.87 0.01 -7.82
N ALA A 26 -22.15 0.77 -8.62
CA ALA A 26 -21.05 0.26 -9.44
C ALA A 26 -19.93 -0.39 -8.61
N ALA A 27 -19.50 0.24 -7.52
CA ALA A 27 -18.45 -0.29 -6.65
C ALA A 27 -18.92 -1.57 -5.93
N VAL A 28 -20.17 -1.59 -5.44
CA VAL A 28 -20.75 -2.79 -4.81
C VAL A 28 -20.77 -3.95 -5.80
N TYR A 29 -21.25 -3.71 -7.02
CA TYR A 29 -21.34 -4.74 -8.06
C TYR A 29 -19.98 -5.34 -8.40
N VAL A 30 -18.99 -4.48 -8.66
CA VAL A 30 -17.63 -4.95 -8.99
C VAL A 30 -17.01 -5.67 -7.80
N PHE A 31 -17.14 -5.10 -6.60
CA PHE A 31 -16.61 -5.72 -5.38
C PHE A 31 -17.15 -7.14 -5.17
N VAL A 32 -18.47 -7.31 -5.27
CA VAL A 32 -19.12 -8.61 -5.09
C VAL A 32 -18.67 -9.61 -6.16
N ASN A 33 -18.53 -9.17 -7.42
CA ASN A 33 -18.06 -10.06 -8.48
C ASN A 33 -16.58 -10.46 -8.28
N MET A 34 -15.72 -9.52 -7.86
CA MET A 34 -14.32 -9.82 -7.52
C MET A 34 -14.24 -10.79 -6.34
N LEU A 35 -15.08 -10.60 -5.32
CA LEU A 35 -15.13 -11.47 -4.15
C LEU A 35 -15.57 -12.90 -4.52
N ARG A 36 -16.62 -13.01 -5.35
CA ARG A 36 -17.09 -14.32 -5.85
C ARG A 36 -16.00 -15.02 -6.64
N LYS A 37 -15.40 -14.33 -7.61
CA LYS A 37 -14.29 -14.87 -8.40
C LYS A 37 -13.15 -15.36 -7.52
N LEU A 38 -12.74 -14.58 -6.51
CA LEU A 38 -11.71 -14.97 -5.58
C LEU A 38 -12.06 -16.25 -4.82
N ARG A 39 -13.30 -16.36 -4.36
CA ARG A 39 -13.76 -17.60 -3.68
C ARG A 39 -13.81 -18.79 -4.60
N ASP A 40 -14.26 -18.60 -5.83
CA ASP A 40 -14.39 -19.68 -6.81
C ASP A 40 -12.99 -20.16 -7.29
N ASP A 41 -12.06 -19.23 -7.53
CA ASP A 41 -10.73 -19.54 -8.03
C ASP A 41 -9.81 -20.17 -6.95
N PHE A 42 -9.93 -19.74 -5.68
CA PHE A 42 -9.01 -20.13 -4.62
C PHE A 42 -9.62 -21.02 -3.53
N SER A 43 -10.95 -21.09 -3.44
CA SER A 43 -11.67 -21.88 -2.41
C SER A 43 -11.04 -21.78 -1.01
N PRO A 44 -10.79 -20.59 -0.46
CA PRO A 44 -10.06 -20.42 0.77
C PRO A 44 -10.82 -21.04 1.95
N ALA A 45 -10.11 -21.78 2.82
CA ALA A 45 -10.68 -22.32 4.05
C ALA A 45 -11.10 -21.22 5.02
N TYR A 46 -10.33 -20.13 5.06
CA TYR A 46 -10.58 -18.95 5.87
C TYR A 46 -10.47 -17.69 5.01
N LEU A 47 -11.36 -16.75 5.21
CA LEU A 47 -11.36 -15.46 4.53
C LEU A 47 -11.84 -14.38 5.49
N ALA A 48 -11.12 -13.29 5.57
CA ALA A 48 -11.49 -12.12 6.35
C ALA A 48 -11.31 -10.85 5.53
N ALA A 49 -12.11 -9.83 5.80
CA ALA A 49 -11.96 -8.50 5.25
C ALA A 49 -11.49 -7.54 6.34
N VAL A 50 -10.48 -6.74 6.05
CA VAL A 50 -9.93 -5.77 7.01
C VAL A 50 -10.26 -4.36 6.52
N PHE A 51 -10.78 -3.53 7.42
CA PHE A 51 -11.12 -2.14 7.13
C PHE A 51 -10.36 -1.19 8.05
N ASP A 52 -10.06 -0.01 7.51
CA ASP A 52 -9.57 1.11 8.32
C ASP A 52 -10.71 1.69 9.16
N VAL A 53 -10.40 2.06 10.38
CA VAL A 53 -11.29 2.83 11.26
C VAL A 53 -11.05 4.32 11.03
N ALA A 54 -12.10 5.12 11.01
CA ALA A 54 -12.00 6.57 10.91
C ALA A 54 -11.52 7.19 12.24
N ALA A 55 -10.32 6.82 12.69
CA ALA A 55 -9.71 7.30 13.93
C ALA A 55 -8.22 7.58 13.67
N LYS A 56 -7.62 8.45 14.49
CA LYS A 56 -6.17 8.68 14.45
C LYS A 56 -5.43 7.39 14.78
N THR A 57 -4.37 7.16 14.04
CA THR A 57 -3.44 6.04 14.25
C THR A 57 -2.19 6.50 15.00
N PHE A 58 -1.37 5.56 15.45
CA PHE A 58 -0.08 5.90 16.07
C PHE A 58 0.85 6.66 15.10
N ARG A 59 0.71 6.43 13.77
CA ARG A 59 1.49 7.15 12.75
C ARG A 59 1.11 8.63 12.69
N ASP A 60 -0.18 8.94 12.84
CA ASP A 60 -0.63 10.33 12.89
C ASP A 60 -0.02 11.04 14.09
N THR A 61 -0.02 10.39 15.27
CA THR A 61 0.57 10.93 16.49
C THR A 61 2.08 11.13 16.37
N GLN A 62 2.80 10.19 15.76
CA GLN A 62 4.24 10.33 15.52
C GLN A 62 4.54 11.44 14.50
N ALA A 63 3.73 11.57 13.46
CA ALA A 63 3.90 12.59 12.44
C ALA A 63 3.63 14.00 12.96
N GLU A 64 2.76 14.17 13.95
CA GLU A 64 2.50 15.47 14.61
C GLU A 64 3.75 16.04 15.30
N ALA A 65 4.70 15.20 15.69
CA ALA A 65 5.96 15.64 16.27
C ALA A 65 6.93 16.23 15.23
N ILE A 66 6.70 15.98 13.94
CA ILE A 66 7.55 16.46 12.84
C ILE A 66 6.93 17.75 12.29
N THR A 67 7.58 18.88 12.54
CA THR A 67 7.08 20.20 12.08
C THR A 67 7.73 20.65 10.77
N LYS A 68 8.95 20.19 10.48
CA LYS A 68 9.70 20.58 9.29
C LYS A 68 10.43 19.40 8.67
N VAL A 69 10.56 19.43 7.36
CA VAL A 69 11.37 18.47 6.59
C VAL A 69 12.28 19.21 5.63
N ARG A 70 13.41 18.59 5.30
CA ARG A 70 14.35 19.13 4.32
C ARG A 70 14.01 18.64 2.92
N LYS A 71 13.82 19.58 2.02
CA LYS A 71 13.63 19.30 0.59
C LYS A 71 14.89 19.70 -0.17
N PHE A 72 15.36 18.82 -1.03
CA PHE A 72 16.48 19.11 -1.92
C PHE A 72 15.98 19.70 -3.24
N ASP A 73 16.48 20.86 -3.60
CA ASP A 73 16.24 21.44 -4.92
C ASP A 73 17.37 21.01 -5.87
N ILE A 74 16.99 20.24 -6.89
CA ILE A 74 17.92 19.71 -7.90
C ILE A 74 18.56 20.83 -8.74
N LYS A 75 17.84 21.92 -8.96
CA LYS A 75 18.31 23.04 -9.81
C LYS A 75 19.36 23.86 -9.08
N THR A 76 19.10 24.22 -7.84
CA THR A 76 20.00 25.06 -7.03
C THR A 76 21.03 24.24 -6.26
N GLN A 77 20.91 22.91 -6.21
CA GLN A 77 21.75 22.01 -5.42
C GLN A 77 21.76 22.36 -3.92
N THR A 78 20.67 22.94 -3.42
CA THR A 78 20.54 23.39 -2.02
C THR A 78 19.42 22.66 -1.30
N PHE A 79 19.52 22.60 0.03
CA PHE A 79 18.46 22.12 0.89
C PHE A 79 17.64 23.31 1.40
N THR A 80 16.34 23.22 1.29
CA THR A 80 15.38 24.15 1.89
C THR A 80 14.56 23.42 2.95
N GLU A 81 14.36 24.07 4.10
CA GLU A 81 13.39 23.58 5.07
C GLU A 81 11.99 24.01 4.64
N ILE A 82 11.07 23.07 4.65
CA ILE A 82 9.64 23.32 4.38
C ILE A 82 8.81 22.80 5.55
N GLU A 83 7.67 23.42 5.78
CA GLU A 83 6.69 22.94 6.75
C GLU A 83 6.17 21.56 6.35
N TYR A 84 6.14 20.64 7.30
CA TYR A 84 5.59 19.30 7.09
C TYR A 84 4.09 19.32 7.36
N LYS A 85 3.32 19.03 6.33
CA LYS A 85 1.85 19.05 6.39
C LYS A 85 1.24 17.85 7.11
N GLY A 86 2.05 16.89 7.54
CA GLY A 86 1.61 15.69 8.24
C GLY A 86 1.48 14.45 7.34
N TYR A 87 1.35 13.32 7.98
CA TYR A 87 1.15 12.02 7.35
C TYR A 87 -0.18 11.99 6.58
N LYS A 88 -0.18 11.44 5.37
CA LYS A 88 -1.36 11.34 4.49
C LYS A 88 -2.04 12.66 4.11
N ALA A 89 -1.40 13.81 4.38
CA ALA A 89 -1.97 15.12 4.07
C ALA A 89 -2.27 15.33 2.56
N ASN A 90 -1.64 14.56 1.69
CA ASN A 90 -1.85 14.61 0.24
C ASN A 90 -2.99 13.71 -0.25
N ARG A 91 -3.59 12.87 0.62
CA ARG A 91 -4.68 11.98 0.20
C ARG A 91 -5.97 12.75 -0.05
N ALA A 92 -6.58 12.50 -1.20
CA ALA A 92 -7.90 13.03 -1.50
C ALA A 92 -8.96 12.36 -0.61
N ALA A 93 -10.00 13.10 -0.24
CA ALA A 93 -11.15 12.54 0.44
C ALA A 93 -11.83 11.46 -0.41
N MET A 94 -12.49 10.51 0.26
CA MET A 94 -13.28 9.50 -0.43
C MET A 94 -14.42 10.18 -1.22
N PRO A 95 -14.60 9.84 -2.51
CA PRO A 95 -15.74 10.31 -3.29
C PRO A 95 -17.07 10.01 -2.58
N GLU A 96 -17.99 10.97 -2.60
CA GLU A 96 -19.26 10.84 -1.88
C GLU A 96 -20.10 9.65 -2.38
N ASP A 97 -20.13 9.44 -3.68
CA ASP A 97 -20.82 8.31 -4.32
C ASP A 97 -20.20 6.95 -3.97
N LEU A 98 -18.90 6.89 -3.65
CA LEU A 98 -18.27 5.70 -3.09
C LEU A 98 -18.61 5.56 -1.61
N ALA A 99 -18.57 6.63 -0.84
CA ALA A 99 -18.90 6.59 0.60
C ALA A 99 -20.30 6.04 0.84
N GLN A 100 -21.27 6.39 0.00
CA GLN A 100 -22.63 5.84 0.04
C GLN A 100 -22.68 4.32 -0.22
N GLN A 101 -21.70 3.75 -0.91
CA GLN A 101 -21.67 2.33 -1.26
C GLN A 101 -20.97 1.46 -0.21
N VAL A 102 -20.09 2.02 0.62
CA VAL A 102 -19.34 1.26 1.65
C VAL A 102 -20.26 0.45 2.59
N PRO A 103 -21.37 1.00 3.12
CA PRO A 103 -22.28 0.21 3.97
C PRO A 103 -22.86 -1.03 3.26
N TYR A 104 -23.12 -0.93 1.97
CA TYR A 104 -23.65 -2.06 1.19
C TYR A 104 -22.58 -3.12 0.91
N ILE A 105 -21.31 -2.70 0.74
CA ILE A 105 -20.17 -3.62 0.65
C ILE A 105 -20.03 -4.41 1.97
N ARG A 106 -20.14 -3.74 3.12
CA ARG A 106 -20.11 -4.40 4.43
C ARG A 106 -21.25 -5.39 4.59
N ARG A 107 -22.48 -5.01 4.23
CA ARG A 107 -23.63 -5.93 4.24
C ARG A 107 -23.44 -7.13 3.30
N ALA A 108 -22.79 -6.94 2.16
CA ALA A 108 -22.46 -8.06 1.27
C ALA A 108 -21.47 -9.03 1.95
N LEU A 109 -20.44 -8.54 2.60
CA LEU A 109 -19.50 -9.37 3.37
C LEU A 109 -20.20 -10.15 4.48
N GLU A 110 -21.08 -9.50 5.24
CA GLU A 110 -21.91 -10.13 6.28
C GLU A 110 -22.79 -11.23 5.69
N ALA A 111 -23.47 -10.98 4.55
CA ALA A 111 -24.30 -11.96 3.86
C ALA A 111 -23.48 -13.17 3.37
N TYR A 112 -22.22 -12.96 2.99
CA TYR A 112 -21.30 -14.04 2.65
C TYR A 112 -20.65 -14.69 3.89
N ARG A 113 -20.99 -14.25 5.12
CA ARG A 113 -20.41 -14.69 6.39
C ARG A 113 -18.88 -14.51 6.44
N ILE A 114 -18.38 -13.43 5.86
CA ILE A 114 -16.97 -13.06 5.89
C ILE A 114 -16.76 -12.09 7.07
N PRO A 115 -15.93 -12.45 8.06
CA PRO A 115 -15.61 -11.56 9.17
C PRO A 115 -15.04 -10.24 8.67
N ILE A 116 -15.52 -9.14 9.26
CA ILE A 116 -14.98 -7.81 9.08
C ILE A 116 -14.15 -7.47 10.32
N LEU A 117 -12.88 -7.17 10.11
CA LEU A 117 -11.92 -6.87 11.17
C LEU A 117 -11.52 -5.40 11.09
N GLU A 118 -11.55 -4.74 12.24
CA GLU A 118 -11.20 -3.33 12.41
C GLU A 118 -10.51 -3.16 13.76
N LEU A 119 -9.49 -2.31 13.82
CA LEU A 119 -8.79 -2.03 15.07
C LEU A 119 -8.49 -0.54 15.16
N ALA A 120 -9.08 0.13 16.17
CA ALA A 120 -8.82 1.54 16.40
C ALA A 120 -7.36 1.78 16.79
N GLY A 121 -6.77 2.87 16.30
CA GLY A 121 -5.37 3.23 16.53
C GLY A 121 -4.37 2.58 15.58
N PHE A 122 -4.82 1.64 14.73
CA PHE A 122 -4.01 0.96 13.73
C PHE A 122 -4.64 1.07 12.35
N GLU A 123 -3.82 0.98 11.31
CA GLU A 123 -4.29 0.90 9.94
C GLU A 123 -4.65 -0.54 9.55
N ALA A 124 -5.48 -0.70 8.53
CA ALA A 124 -5.82 -2.01 8.02
C ALA A 124 -4.58 -2.85 7.67
N ASP A 125 -3.54 -2.22 7.14
CA ASP A 125 -2.29 -2.87 6.74
C ASP A 125 -1.53 -3.45 7.94
N ASP A 126 -1.58 -2.80 9.12
CA ASP A 126 -1.01 -3.33 10.38
C ASP A 126 -1.75 -4.59 10.84
N VAL A 127 -3.08 -4.56 10.74
CA VAL A 127 -3.92 -5.70 11.10
C VAL A 127 -3.69 -6.87 10.14
N ILE A 128 -3.64 -6.59 8.82
CA ILE A 128 -3.35 -7.60 7.80
C ILE A 128 -1.98 -8.23 8.04
N GLY A 129 -0.94 -7.43 8.22
CA GLY A 129 0.42 -7.91 8.46
C GLY A 129 0.52 -8.76 9.72
N THR A 130 -0.17 -8.36 10.79
CA THR A 130 -0.22 -9.11 12.04
C THR A 130 -0.91 -10.46 11.86
N LEU A 131 -2.05 -10.47 11.18
CA LEU A 131 -2.80 -11.72 10.92
C LEU A 131 -2.05 -12.66 9.98
N ALA A 132 -1.45 -12.11 8.92
CA ALA A 132 -0.67 -12.91 7.98
C ALA A 132 0.50 -13.62 8.69
N ARG A 133 1.24 -12.89 9.53
CA ARG A 133 2.35 -13.49 10.31
C ARG A 133 1.88 -14.54 11.31
N LYS A 134 0.75 -14.32 11.99
CA LYS A 134 0.18 -15.31 12.93
C LYS A 134 -0.29 -16.55 12.20
N ALA A 135 -1.01 -16.40 11.09
CA ALA A 135 -1.49 -17.53 10.31
C ALA A 135 -0.32 -18.36 9.71
N ALA A 136 0.72 -17.68 9.19
CA ALA A 136 1.94 -18.36 8.74
C ALA A 136 2.62 -19.15 9.88
N ALA A 137 2.70 -18.59 11.08
CA ALA A 137 3.25 -19.28 12.26
C ALA A 137 2.43 -20.52 12.66
N ASP A 138 1.13 -20.54 12.32
CA ASP A 138 0.22 -21.69 12.52
C ASP A 138 0.20 -22.61 11.27
N ASN A 139 1.19 -22.49 10.36
CA ASN A 139 1.37 -23.28 9.14
C ASN A 139 0.24 -23.14 8.10
N TYR A 140 -0.40 -21.97 8.03
CA TYR A 140 -1.32 -21.64 6.93
C TYR A 140 -0.56 -21.02 5.77
N CYS A 141 -0.92 -21.42 4.54
CA CYS A 141 -0.58 -20.66 3.34
C CYS A 141 -1.49 -19.44 3.25
N VAL A 142 -0.92 -18.25 3.24
CA VAL A 142 -1.64 -16.98 3.36
C VAL A 142 -1.58 -16.17 2.06
N TYR A 143 -2.73 -15.80 1.54
CA TYR A 143 -2.84 -14.84 0.44
C TYR A 143 -3.33 -13.48 0.97
N VAL A 144 -2.48 -12.48 0.92
CA VAL A 144 -2.87 -11.09 1.17
C VAL A 144 -3.39 -10.49 -0.13
N VAL A 145 -4.69 -10.26 -0.19
CA VAL A 145 -5.33 -9.70 -1.39
C VAL A 145 -5.16 -8.19 -1.41
N SER A 146 -4.13 -7.73 -2.10
CA SER A 146 -3.79 -6.30 -2.19
C SER A 146 -3.12 -5.97 -3.51
N SER A 147 -3.24 -4.71 -3.93
CA SER A 147 -2.45 -4.13 -5.02
C SER A 147 -1.38 -3.18 -4.52
N ASP A 148 -1.32 -3.00 -3.22
CA ASP A 148 -0.36 -2.13 -2.58
C ASP A 148 1.03 -2.77 -2.59
N LYS A 149 2.01 -2.01 -3.10
CA LYS A 149 3.40 -2.48 -3.15
C LYS A 149 4.02 -2.57 -1.76
N ASP A 150 3.50 -1.81 -0.81
CA ASP A 150 4.00 -1.80 0.55
C ASP A 150 3.75 -3.12 1.26
N MET A 151 2.67 -3.82 0.89
CA MET A 151 2.37 -5.15 1.41
C MET A 151 3.36 -6.23 0.93
N MET A 152 4.17 -5.95 -0.11
CA MET A 152 5.18 -6.89 -0.60
C MET A 152 6.28 -7.19 0.42
N GLN A 153 6.46 -6.33 1.44
CA GLN A 153 7.33 -6.59 2.58
C GLN A 153 6.92 -7.82 3.42
N LEU A 154 5.67 -8.26 3.30
CA LEU A 154 5.14 -9.41 4.06
C LEU A 154 5.44 -10.76 3.41
N VAL A 155 5.88 -10.75 2.14
CA VAL A 155 6.06 -11.96 1.34
C VAL A 155 7.20 -12.82 1.90
N ASN A 156 6.90 -14.10 2.07
CA ASN A 156 7.85 -15.17 2.42
C ASN A 156 7.31 -16.50 1.87
N ASP A 157 7.84 -17.62 2.33
CA ASP A 157 7.44 -18.96 1.86
C ASP A 157 5.95 -19.26 2.12
N ASP A 158 5.37 -18.73 3.20
CA ASP A 158 4.00 -18.99 3.62
C ASP A 158 3.04 -17.84 3.30
N VAL A 159 3.54 -16.63 3.02
CA VAL A 159 2.75 -15.44 2.75
C VAL A 159 3.03 -14.93 1.34
N GLN A 160 1.99 -14.78 0.52
CA GLN A 160 2.06 -14.26 -0.83
C GLN A 160 1.07 -13.13 -1.03
N ILE A 161 1.35 -12.22 -1.95
CA ILE A 161 0.40 -11.16 -2.35
C ILE A 161 -0.38 -11.64 -3.56
N LEU A 162 -1.71 -11.61 -3.45
CA LEU A 162 -2.62 -11.84 -4.57
C LEU A 162 -3.09 -10.50 -5.11
N ASN A 163 -2.80 -10.23 -6.38
CA ASN A 163 -3.18 -8.99 -7.06
C ASN A 163 -4.27 -9.26 -8.13
N PRO A 164 -5.57 -9.22 -7.77
CA PRO A 164 -6.65 -9.58 -8.68
C PRO A 164 -6.71 -8.75 -9.98
N PRO A 165 -6.41 -7.45 -9.95
CA PRO A 165 -6.40 -6.61 -11.15
C PRO A 165 -5.38 -6.96 -12.21
N LYS A 166 -4.34 -7.69 -11.82
CA LYS A 166 -3.34 -8.22 -12.73
C LYS A 166 -3.60 -9.70 -13.00
N ASP A 167 -4.86 -10.03 -13.26
CA ASP A 167 -5.32 -11.38 -13.57
C ASP A 167 -4.96 -12.42 -12.50
N ASN A 168 -5.27 -12.07 -11.24
CA ASN A 168 -4.92 -12.87 -10.07
C ASN A 168 -3.40 -13.17 -9.94
N LEU A 169 -2.56 -12.22 -10.35
CA LEU A 169 -1.12 -12.37 -10.22
C LEU A 169 -0.74 -12.66 -8.76
N ILE A 170 -0.12 -13.80 -8.56
CA ILE A 170 0.49 -14.17 -7.28
C ILE A 170 1.91 -13.60 -7.26
N CYS A 171 2.21 -12.82 -6.22
CA CYS A 171 3.54 -12.29 -6.01
C CYS A 171 4.20 -13.07 -4.86
N ASP A 172 5.05 -14.00 -5.22
CA ASP A 172 6.03 -14.64 -4.35
C ASP A 172 7.31 -13.80 -4.23
N ALA A 173 8.32 -14.28 -3.52
CA ALA A 173 9.59 -13.57 -3.33
C ALA A 173 10.29 -13.22 -4.64
N ALA A 174 10.30 -14.14 -5.62
CA ALA A 174 10.92 -13.92 -6.92
C ALA A 174 10.17 -12.81 -7.70
N LYS A 175 8.85 -12.81 -7.63
CA LYS A 175 8.02 -11.78 -8.28
C LYS A 175 8.14 -10.41 -7.62
N VAL A 176 8.32 -10.37 -6.30
CA VAL A 176 8.63 -9.12 -5.58
C VAL A 176 9.95 -8.54 -6.08
N GLU A 177 10.99 -9.38 -6.16
CA GLU A 177 12.31 -8.93 -6.67
C GLU A 177 12.25 -8.48 -8.13
N GLU A 178 11.48 -9.15 -8.99
CA GLU A 178 11.24 -8.71 -10.38
C GLU A 178 10.58 -7.31 -10.42
N ILE A 179 9.59 -7.06 -9.55
CA ILE A 179 8.79 -5.82 -9.56
C ILE A 179 9.54 -4.66 -8.90
N LEU A 180 10.17 -4.90 -7.75
CA LEU A 180 10.75 -3.86 -6.90
C LEU A 180 12.28 -3.77 -7.01
N GLY A 181 12.92 -4.79 -7.58
CA GLY A 181 14.36 -4.87 -7.75
C GLY A 181 15.13 -5.30 -6.49
N VAL A 182 14.41 -5.65 -5.41
CA VAL A 182 14.96 -6.14 -4.14
C VAL A 182 14.08 -7.25 -3.59
N PRO A 183 14.62 -8.18 -2.77
CA PRO A 183 13.83 -9.19 -2.10
C PRO A 183 12.87 -8.59 -1.05
N PRO A 184 11.84 -9.34 -0.60
CA PRO A 184 10.80 -8.84 0.31
C PRO A 184 11.33 -8.20 1.59
N ASP A 185 12.36 -8.75 2.19
CA ASP A 185 12.99 -8.27 3.43
C ASP A 185 13.73 -6.93 3.28
N ARG A 186 13.91 -6.45 2.03
CA ARG A 186 14.52 -5.15 1.68
C ARG A 186 13.53 -4.11 1.17
N VAL A 187 12.26 -4.45 1.11
CA VAL A 187 11.22 -3.51 0.63
C VAL A 187 11.15 -2.28 1.52
N ILE A 188 11.21 -2.45 2.85
CA ILE A 188 11.20 -1.33 3.81
C ILE A 188 12.39 -0.41 3.58
N ASP A 189 13.58 -0.97 3.32
CA ASP A 189 14.82 -0.20 3.11
C ASP A 189 14.72 0.72 1.89
N ILE A 190 14.26 0.20 0.75
CA ILE A 190 14.08 1.03 -0.45
C ILE A 190 12.99 2.08 -0.26
N MET A 191 11.94 1.77 0.49
CA MET A 191 10.86 2.71 0.78
C MET A 191 11.33 3.83 1.71
N ALA A 192 12.10 3.53 2.74
CA ALA A 192 12.70 4.52 3.63
C ALA A 192 13.57 5.53 2.87
N LEU A 193 14.33 5.05 1.87
CA LEU A 193 15.19 5.91 1.04
C LEU A 193 14.39 6.77 0.06
N ARG A 194 13.40 6.20 -0.65
CA ARG A 194 12.66 6.94 -1.69
C ARG A 194 11.51 7.79 -1.14
N GLY A 195 11.01 7.46 0.05
CA GLY A 195 9.80 8.02 0.61
C GLY A 195 8.53 7.60 -0.13
N ASP A 196 7.40 8.19 0.28
CA ASP A 196 6.10 8.03 -0.38
C ASP A 196 5.38 9.37 -0.52
N SER A 197 5.21 9.82 -1.76
CA SER A 197 4.54 11.09 -2.05
C SER A 197 3.02 11.03 -1.84
N ILE A 198 2.41 9.84 -1.93
CA ILE A 198 0.97 9.64 -1.70
C ILE A 198 0.66 9.81 -0.22
N ASP A 199 1.48 9.20 0.64
CA ASP A 199 1.35 9.28 2.08
C ASP A 199 2.10 10.45 2.71
N ASN A 200 2.68 11.30 1.85
CA ASN A 200 3.46 12.47 2.28
C ASN A 200 4.65 12.09 3.19
N ILE A 201 5.27 10.95 2.93
CA ILE A 201 6.46 10.51 3.64
C ILE A 201 7.70 11.00 2.88
N PRO A 202 8.53 11.87 3.48
CA PRO A 202 9.73 12.35 2.83
C PRO A 202 10.78 11.24 2.73
N GLY A 203 11.35 11.06 1.54
CA GLY A 203 12.51 10.19 1.34
C GLY A 203 13.82 10.96 1.46
N ALA A 204 14.93 10.26 1.26
CA ALA A 204 16.25 10.87 1.19
C ALA A 204 16.35 11.78 -0.06
N PRO A 205 16.68 13.06 0.10
CA PRO A 205 16.67 14.03 -1.00
C PRO A 205 17.56 13.62 -2.19
N GLY A 206 16.95 13.55 -3.37
CA GLY A 206 17.64 13.17 -4.60
C GLY A 206 17.79 11.66 -4.83
N ILE A 207 17.21 10.83 -3.95
CA ILE A 207 17.16 9.37 -4.11
C ILE A 207 15.73 8.99 -4.53
N GLY A 208 15.59 8.54 -5.77
CA GLY A 208 14.33 7.99 -6.29
C GLY A 208 14.35 6.47 -6.36
N GLU A 209 13.39 5.89 -7.08
CA GLU A 209 13.18 4.44 -7.18
C GLU A 209 14.46 3.69 -7.59
N LYS A 210 15.13 4.10 -8.68
CA LYS A 210 16.36 3.44 -9.14
C LYS A 210 17.52 3.61 -8.16
N GLY A 211 17.66 4.80 -7.59
CA GLY A 211 18.73 5.10 -6.64
C GLY A 211 18.61 4.31 -5.35
N SER A 212 17.40 4.17 -4.81
CA SER A 212 17.16 3.38 -3.60
C SER A 212 17.52 1.90 -3.82
N VAL A 213 17.11 1.32 -4.95
CA VAL A 213 17.46 -0.06 -5.30
C VAL A 213 18.97 -0.26 -5.48
N GLU A 214 19.66 0.66 -6.18
CA GLU A 214 21.12 0.59 -6.37
C GLU A 214 21.85 0.66 -5.03
N ILE A 215 21.39 1.53 -4.10
CA ILE A 215 21.99 1.69 -2.77
C ILE A 215 21.79 0.41 -1.95
N ILE A 216 20.57 -0.11 -1.89
CA ILE A 216 20.29 -1.29 -1.06
C ILE A 216 20.96 -2.54 -1.63
N LYS A 217 21.02 -2.73 -2.95
CA LYS A 217 21.81 -3.80 -3.57
C LYS A 217 23.31 -3.73 -3.23
N ARG A 218 23.84 -2.52 -3.04
CA ARG A 218 25.27 -2.32 -2.74
C ARG A 218 25.59 -2.44 -1.25
N PHE A 219 24.73 -1.93 -0.39
CA PHE A 219 25.02 -1.80 1.05
C PHE A 219 24.23 -2.78 1.92
N GLY A 220 23.19 -3.42 1.40
CA GLY A 220 22.35 -4.36 2.13
C GLY A 220 21.15 -3.69 2.80
N THR A 221 21.39 -2.81 3.78
CA THR A 221 20.35 -2.11 4.53
C THR A 221 20.51 -0.59 4.47
N VAL A 222 19.46 0.13 4.89
CA VAL A 222 19.52 1.58 5.00
C VAL A 222 20.50 2.03 6.08
N GLU A 223 20.62 1.29 7.19
CA GLU A 223 21.54 1.56 8.29
C GLU A 223 23.00 1.43 7.84
N GLU A 224 23.32 0.37 7.09
CA GLU A 224 24.65 0.17 6.52
C GLU A 224 24.99 1.26 5.50
N ALA A 225 24.03 1.65 4.67
CA ALA A 225 24.18 2.74 3.72
C ALA A 225 24.43 4.08 4.42
N LEU A 226 23.75 4.36 5.53
CA LEU A 226 23.95 5.56 6.35
C LEU A 226 25.32 5.56 7.02
N GLY A 227 25.75 4.42 7.57
CA GLY A 227 27.09 4.27 8.16
C GLY A 227 28.24 4.51 7.16
N ARG A 228 27.96 4.30 5.86
CA ARG A 228 28.90 4.45 4.75
C ARG A 228 28.46 5.53 3.75
N ALA A 229 27.76 6.55 4.22
CA ALA A 229 27.16 7.59 3.37
C ALA A 229 28.17 8.31 2.44
N ALA A 230 29.44 8.45 2.89
CA ALA A 230 30.51 9.03 2.07
C ALA A 230 30.82 8.21 0.79
N GLU A 231 30.50 6.93 0.77
CA GLU A 231 30.70 6.04 -0.38
C GLU A 231 29.53 6.08 -1.37
N VAL A 232 28.38 6.66 -1.00
CA VAL A 232 27.21 6.82 -1.85
C VAL A 232 27.50 7.87 -2.91
N LYS A 233 27.96 7.45 -4.09
CA LYS A 233 28.23 8.35 -5.21
C LYS A 233 26.92 8.82 -5.82
N ARG A 234 26.67 10.13 -5.83
CA ARG A 234 25.64 10.72 -6.68
C ARG A 234 26.07 10.53 -8.15
N LYS A 235 25.25 9.86 -8.95
CA LYS A 235 25.40 9.97 -10.42
C LYS A 235 25.04 11.42 -10.78
N PRO A 236 25.92 12.16 -11.50
CA PRO A 236 25.53 13.47 -12.01
C PRO A 236 24.31 13.26 -12.90
N THR A 237 23.26 14.01 -12.64
CA THR A 237 22.09 14.09 -13.53
C THR A 237 22.61 14.56 -14.86
N ALA A 238 22.55 13.70 -15.89
CA ALA A 238 22.89 14.10 -17.25
C ALA A 238 21.99 15.28 -17.60
N SER A 239 22.61 16.46 -17.75
CA SER A 239 21.96 17.62 -18.32
C SER A 239 21.51 17.19 -19.74
N ARG A 240 20.19 17.05 -19.93
CA ARG A 240 19.67 17.01 -21.29
C ARG A 240 19.93 18.39 -21.91
N CYS A 241 20.93 18.44 -22.81
CA CYS A 241 21.03 19.49 -23.82
C CYS A 241 19.80 19.43 -24.72
#